data_b5b4bfeef17f9aaa0f2ceb307b60195d
#
_entry.id   b5b4bfeef17f9aaa0f2ceb307b60195d
#
_cell.length_a   1.000
_cell.length_b   1.000
_cell.length_c   1.000
_cell.angle_alpha   90.00
_cell.angle_beta   90.00
_cell.angle_gamma   90.00
#
_symmetry.space_group_name_H-M   'P 1'
#
loop_
_entity.id
_entity.type
_entity.pdbx_description
1 polymer ?
#
loop_
_entity_poly.entity_id
_entity_poly.type
_entity_poly.pdbx_seq_one_letter_code
_entity_poly.pdbx_strand_id
1 'polypeptide(L)'
;MDELVGQLPAYGALPSEELRNETMRVAYQSIHGFAEVLRTGELPGRERLAVIREAAAHRAEEGLMLDSVISAYHLGAQVVIDTLAPSVRPQDVQDVLALNRVLMQYLQRVTAAGVGGYFQERQAAFGVEHFAQQALLEALLAGSPAREAADRAGIALPARFLVLSLAVDAHPDERTPGVDPVIAGRRKLRRLRMELERHVSGVVLSALSVDGGLALLPVPGEPTGEGAAGLPGDVPEAMAEWVDGVLGHMMRVSGATITAGIVIAAPDGVRNGARLADDVRKVAQAVGRPPGPYRLTDVVLEYQLTRPGPALAQLSSLLAPLAGKPDLLATLRAYLSSGMDRRGAAERLSVHPNTLDYRLRRITALTGLDATRPADLARVQAAMAAYDAPDSL
;
A
#
# COMPACT_ATOMS: atom_id res chain seq x y z
N MET A 1 18.65 39.96 -7.00
CA MET A 1 17.54 39.38 -6.23
C MET A 1 16.23 39.56 -6.96
N ASP A 2 15.87 40.75 -7.40
CA ASP A 2 14.64 41.00 -8.16
C ASP A 2 14.58 40.18 -9.47
N GLU A 3 15.71 39.96 -10.11
CA GLU A 3 15.83 39.14 -11.29
C GLU A 3 15.67 37.60 -10.98
N LEU A 4 16.19 37.15 -9.85
CA LEU A 4 16.01 35.74 -9.38
C LEU A 4 14.54 35.49 -9.04
N VAL A 5 13.88 36.40 -8.30
CA VAL A 5 12.46 36.27 -7.96
C VAL A 5 11.57 36.40 -9.19
N GLY A 6 11.96 37.24 -10.15
CA GLY A 6 11.24 37.39 -11.42
C GLY A 6 11.29 36.15 -12.31
N GLN A 7 12.40 35.39 -12.29
CA GLN A 7 12.58 34.18 -13.09
C GLN A 7 12.22 32.88 -12.35
N LEU A 8 12.17 32.93 -11.01
CA LEU A 8 11.82 31.81 -10.13
C LEU A 8 10.71 32.19 -9.13
N PRO A 9 9.43 32.23 -9.54
CA PRO A 9 8.33 32.66 -8.69
C PRO A 9 8.19 31.91 -7.36
N ALA A 10 8.61 30.64 -7.32
CA ALA A 10 8.60 29.82 -6.10
C ALA A 10 9.45 30.43 -4.97
N TYR A 11 10.53 31.14 -5.29
CA TYR A 11 11.37 31.84 -4.31
C TYR A 11 10.71 33.10 -3.77
N GLY A 12 9.76 33.67 -4.49
CA GLY A 12 9.00 34.86 -4.04
C GLY A 12 7.99 34.56 -2.91
N ALA A 13 7.68 33.28 -2.68
CA ALA A 13 6.81 32.81 -1.60
C ALA A 13 7.54 32.68 -0.25
N LEU A 14 8.87 32.70 -0.24
CA LEU A 14 9.68 32.60 0.98
C LEU A 14 9.66 33.88 1.79
N PRO A 15 9.80 33.81 3.15
CA PRO A 15 9.94 35.01 3.99
C PRO A 15 11.10 35.89 3.54
N SER A 16 10.86 37.19 3.42
CA SER A 16 11.80 38.14 2.79
C SER A 16 13.16 38.24 3.50
N GLU A 17 13.26 37.89 4.77
CA GLU A 17 14.49 37.92 5.57
C GLU A 17 15.36 36.69 5.30
N GLU A 18 14.76 35.49 5.21
CA GLU A 18 15.42 34.25 4.85
C GLU A 18 15.87 34.24 3.38
N LEU A 19 15.03 34.75 2.49
CA LEU A 19 15.35 34.88 1.07
C LEU A 19 16.61 35.71 0.85
N ARG A 20 16.75 36.86 1.57
CA ARG A 20 17.92 37.74 1.39
C ARG A 20 19.19 37.18 1.99
N ASN A 21 19.13 36.68 3.20
CA ASN A 21 20.33 36.30 3.94
C ASN A 21 20.90 34.96 3.44
N GLU A 22 20.06 33.98 3.28
CA GLU A 22 20.54 32.61 2.98
C GLU A 22 20.72 32.39 1.49
N THR A 23 19.77 32.81 0.65
CA THR A 23 19.90 32.67 -0.82
C THR A 23 21.08 33.48 -1.34
N MET A 24 21.27 34.73 -0.81
CA MET A 24 22.45 35.54 -1.18
C MET A 24 23.76 34.93 -0.69
N ARG A 25 23.79 34.31 0.48
CA ARG A 25 24.97 33.59 0.99
C ARG A 25 25.34 32.41 0.09
N VAL A 26 24.35 31.61 -0.31
CA VAL A 26 24.57 30.45 -1.21
C VAL A 26 25.01 30.90 -2.60
N ALA A 27 24.37 31.95 -3.16
CA ALA A 27 24.77 32.53 -4.44
C ALA A 27 26.21 33.05 -4.41
N TYR A 28 26.56 33.82 -3.37
CA TYR A 28 27.92 34.36 -3.18
C TYR A 28 28.96 33.22 -3.06
N GLN A 29 28.67 32.20 -2.25
CA GLN A 29 29.55 31.05 -2.07
C GLN A 29 29.71 30.23 -3.36
N SER A 30 28.65 30.11 -4.16
CA SER A 30 28.68 29.41 -5.45
C SER A 30 29.54 30.15 -6.46
N ILE A 31 29.37 31.48 -6.57
CA ILE A 31 30.19 32.34 -7.46
C ILE A 31 31.67 32.35 -7.02
N HIS A 32 31.91 32.51 -5.73
CA HIS A 32 33.25 32.48 -5.16
C HIS A 32 33.93 31.10 -5.36
N GLY A 33 33.16 30.04 -5.16
CA GLY A 33 33.60 28.66 -5.42
C GLY A 33 34.01 28.43 -6.90
N PHE A 34 33.22 28.96 -7.83
CA PHE A 34 33.53 28.89 -9.24
C PHE A 34 34.80 29.70 -9.61
N ALA A 35 34.93 30.95 -9.08
CA ALA A 35 36.13 31.76 -9.28
C ALA A 35 37.41 31.07 -8.76
N GLU A 36 37.31 30.34 -7.67
CA GLU A 36 38.43 29.57 -7.13
C GLU A 36 38.80 28.36 -8.03
N VAL A 37 37.80 27.68 -8.59
CA VAL A 37 38.03 26.61 -9.59
C VAL A 37 38.78 27.17 -10.78
N LEU A 38 38.44 28.36 -11.26
CA LEU A 38 39.19 29.03 -12.36
C LEU A 38 40.62 29.37 -11.96
N ARG A 39 40.87 29.75 -10.73
CA ARG A 39 42.22 30.09 -10.24
C ARG A 39 43.10 28.88 -9.99
N THR A 40 42.52 27.79 -9.44
CA THR A 40 43.30 26.61 -9.00
C THR A 40 43.29 25.46 -10.00
N GLY A 41 42.30 25.41 -10.89
CA GLY A 41 42.03 24.27 -11.77
C GLY A 41 41.36 23.07 -11.06
N GLU A 42 41.09 23.18 -9.76
CA GLU A 42 40.54 22.10 -8.95
C GLU A 42 39.02 22.26 -8.73
N LEU A 43 38.24 21.23 -9.05
CA LEU A 43 36.80 21.22 -8.83
C LEU A 43 36.45 21.14 -7.33
N PRO A 44 35.27 21.64 -6.88
CA PRO A 44 34.91 21.74 -5.48
C PRO A 44 34.99 20.39 -4.76
N GLY A 45 35.68 20.37 -3.63
CA GLY A 45 35.81 19.21 -2.75
C GLY A 45 34.60 18.99 -1.84
N ARG A 46 34.71 17.96 -0.98
CA ARG A 46 33.58 17.50 -0.13
C ARG A 46 33.03 18.58 0.80
N GLU A 47 33.86 19.40 1.40
CA GLU A 47 33.45 20.43 2.36
C GLU A 47 32.59 21.53 1.69
N ARG A 48 33.00 22.00 0.50
CA ARG A 48 32.19 22.96 -0.25
C ARG A 48 30.89 22.39 -0.75
N LEU A 49 30.90 21.15 -1.20
CA LEU A 49 29.68 20.46 -1.61
C LEU A 49 28.75 20.16 -0.43
N ALA A 50 29.27 20.09 0.81
CA ALA A 50 28.44 19.95 2.01
C ALA A 50 27.54 21.18 2.23
N VAL A 51 28.06 22.39 2.03
CA VAL A 51 27.27 23.64 2.14
C VAL A 51 26.13 23.67 1.11
N ILE A 52 26.40 23.19 -0.11
CA ILE A 52 25.38 23.09 -1.16
C ILE A 52 24.30 22.07 -0.80
N ARG A 53 24.69 20.93 -0.20
CA ARG A 53 23.73 19.91 0.28
C ARG A 53 22.83 20.47 1.38
N GLU A 54 23.42 21.14 2.37
CA GLU A 54 22.70 21.74 3.49
C GLU A 54 21.69 22.78 3.01
N ALA A 55 22.11 23.68 2.10
CA ALA A 55 21.23 24.68 1.52
C ALA A 55 20.06 24.04 0.73
N ALA A 56 20.30 22.99 -0.02
CA ALA A 56 19.25 22.29 -0.76
C ALA A 56 18.33 21.48 0.16
N ALA A 57 18.84 20.92 1.25
CA ALA A 57 18.05 20.28 2.30
C ALA A 57 17.09 21.30 2.95
N HIS A 58 17.59 22.47 3.32
CA HIS A 58 16.75 23.54 3.89
C HIS A 58 15.63 23.99 2.92
N ARG A 59 15.89 24.06 1.62
CA ARG A 59 14.86 24.35 0.61
C ARG A 59 13.81 23.21 0.52
N ALA A 60 14.21 21.98 0.76
CA ALA A 60 13.28 20.84 0.84
C ALA A 60 12.35 20.94 2.07
N GLU A 61 12.88 21.37 3.24
CA GLU A 61 12.11 21.63 4.45
C GLU A 61 11.09 22.77 4.23
N GLU A 62 11.48 23.83 3.54
CA GLU A 62 10.61 24.94 3.17
C GLU A 62 9.54 24.59 2.12
N GLY A 63 9.56 23.37 1.59
CA GLY A 63 8.58 22.87 0.63
C GLY A 63 8.81 23.33 -0.81
N LEU A 64 9.96 23.95 -1.15
CA LEU A 64 10.28 24.27 -2.53
C LEU A 64 10.40 23.00 -3.37
N MET A 65 9.97 23.07 -4.64
CA MET A 65 10.11 21.97 -5.58
C MET A 65 11.57 21.85 -6.05
N LEU A 66 12.02 20.63 -6.29
CA LEU A 66 13.40 20.32 -6.72
C LEU A 66 13.81 21.03 -8.01
N ASP A 67 12.88 21.18 -8.96
CA ASP A 67 13.09 21.89 -10.21
C ASP A 67 13.45 23.37 -9.99
N SER A 68 12.80 24.02 -9.02
CA SER A 68 13.10 25.41 -8.63
C SER A 68 14.50 25.53 -8.02
N VAL A 69 14.92 24.55 -7.21
CA VAL A 69 16.25 24.51 -6.61
C VAL A 69 17.32 24.30 -7.68
N ILE A 70 17.11 23.38 -8.62
CA ILE A 70 18.02 23.14 -9.74
C ILE A 70 18.10 24.36 -10.66
N SER A 71 16.96 24.97 -10.97
CA SER A 71 16.89 26.14 -11.85
C SER A 71 17.65 27.33 -11.27
N ALA A 72 17.67 27.49 -9.94
CA ALA A 72 18.47 28.53 -9.29
C ALA A 72 19.97 28.39 -9.55
N TYR A 73 20.51 27.17 -9.53
CA TYR A 73 21.94 26.93 -9.87
C TYR A 73 22.25 27.24 -11.34
N HIS A 74 21.34 26.88 -12.26
CA HIS A 74 21.53 27.16 -13.69
C HIS A 74 21.42 28.66 -13.99
N LEU A 75 20.46 29.35 -13.33
CA LEU A 75 20.34 30.80 -13.44
C LEU A 75 21.61 31.53 -12.96
N GLY A 76 22.19 31.07 -11.83
CA GLY A 76 23.46 31.59 -11.35
C GLY A 76 24.61 31.45 -12.36
N ALA A 77 24.67 30.32 -13.05
CA ALA A 77 25.66 30.08 -14.12
C ALA A 77 25.42 31.00 -15.33
N GLN A 78 24.16 31.19 -15.70
CA GLN A 78 23.76 32.07 -16.80
C GLN A 78 24.17 33.52 -16.53
N VAL A 79 23.93 34.02 -15.32
CA VAL A 79 24.39 35.38 -14.88
C VAL A 79 25.89 35.51 -15.00
N VAL A 80 26.68 34.50 -14.68
CA VAL A 80 28.15 34.53 -14.86
C VAL A 80 28.52 34.66 -16.32
N ILE A 81 27.91 33.90 -17.21
CA ILE A 81 28.17 33.96 -18.66
C ILE A 81 27.80 35.33 -19.20
N ASP A 82 26.61 35.84 -18.89
CA ASP A 82 26.09 37.09 -19.38
C ASP A 82 26.96 38.29 -18.91
N THR A 83 27.49 38.19 -17.68
CA THR A 83 28.41 39.22 -17.11
C THR A 83 29.76 39.24 -17.86
N LEU A 84 30.25 38.06 -18.29
CA LEU A 84 31.56 37.95 -18.97
C LEU A 84 31.45 38.19 -20.49
N ALA A 85 30.32 37.89 -21.11
CA ALA A 85 30.09 37.96 -22.54
C ALA A 85 30.52 39.30 -23.21
N PRO A 86 30.20 40.50 -22.62
CA PRO A 86 30.58 41.77 -23.19
C PRO A 86 32.10 42.02 -23.24
N SER A 87 32.91 41.28 -22.44
CA SER A 87 34.35 41.41 -22.35
C SER A 87 35.12 40.48 -23.34
N VAL A 88 34.41 39.58 -24.00
CA VAL A 88 34.96 38.55 -24.88
C VAL A 88 35.28 39.16 -26.25
N ARG A 89 36.50 38.91 -26.75
CA ARG A 89 36.94 39.30 -28.09
C ARG A 89 37.00 38.07 -29.00
N PRO A 90 36.97 38.24 -30.34
CA PRO A 90 37.03 37.13 -31.29
C PRO A 90 38.24 36.18 -31.12
N GLN A 91 39.36 36.69 -30.63
CA GLN A 91 40.57 35.91 -30.36
C GLN A 91 40.49 35.04 -29.11
N ASP A 92 39.54 35.32 -28.19
CA ASP A 92 39.41 34.66 -26.90
C ASP A 92 38.52 33.40 -26.98
N VAL A 93 38.11 32.96 -28.18
CA VAL A 93 37.15 31.84 -28.38
C VAL A 93 37.61 30.54 -27.71
N GLN A 94 38.90 30.21 -27.77
CA GLN A 94 39.44 29.00 -27.13
C GLN A 94 39.33 29.06 -25.59
N ASP A 95 39.58 30.23 -25.02
CA ASP A 95 39.47 30.47 -23.56
C ASP A 95 38.03 30.40 -23.12
N VAL A 96 37.08 30.92 -23.91
CA VAL A 96 35.62 30.82 -23.66
C VAL A 96 35.16 29.37 -23.70
N LEU A 97 35.63 28.57 -24.64
CA LEU A 97 35.31 27.15 -24.70
C LEU A 97 35.89 26.36 -23.51
N ALA A 98 37.12 26.72 -23.07
CA ALA A 98 37.71 26.14 -21.87
C ALA A 98 36.92 26.53 -20.60
N LEU A 99 36.56 27.82 -20.46
CA LEU A 99 35.72 28.33 -19.39
C LEU A 99 34.35 27.60 -19.33
N ASN A 100 33.68 27.48 -20.46
CA ASN A 100 32.39 26.81 -20.55
C ASN A 100 32.49 25.33 -20.10
N ARG A 101 33.58 24.63 -20.50
CA ARG A 101 33.82 23.25 -20.06
C ARG A 101 33.95 23.15 -18.54
N VAL A 102 34.72 24.05 -17.92
CA VAL A 102 34.94 24.10 -16.47
C VAL A 102 33.61 24.45 -15.76
N LEU A 103 32.84 25.39 -16.31
CA LEU A 103 31.53 25.78 -15.75
C LEU A 103 30.55 24.60 -15.77
N MET A 104 30.48 23.85 -16.87
CA MET A 104 29.64 22.66 -16.97
C MET A 104 30.07 21.57 -15.97
N GLN A 105 31.34 21.33 -15.75
CA GLN A 105 31.85 20.40 -14.76
C GLN A 105 31.53 20.86 -13.33
N TYR A 106 31.63 22.16 -13.06
CA TYR A 106 31.27 22.77 -11.79
C TYR A 106 29.77 22.59 -11.51
N LEU A 107 28.91 22.99 -12.47
CA LEU A 107 27.45 22.83 -12.38
C LEU A 107 27.04 21.38 -12.15
N GLN A 108 27.64 20.45 -12.87
CA GLN A 108 27.34 19.03 -12.67
C GLN A 108 27.58 18.59 -11.22
N ARG A 109 28.68 19.01 -10.60
CA ARG A 109 28.99 18.67 -9.21
C ARG A 109 28.08 19.37 -8.20
N VAL A 110 27.80 20.64 -8.40
CA VAL A 110 26.92 21.43 -7.53
C VAL A 110 25.49 20.91 -7.61
N THR A 111 24.97 20.69 -8.81
CA THR A 111 23.63 20.15 -9.01
C THR A 111 23.51 18.73 -8.40
N ALA A 112 24.50 17.86 -8.62
CA ALA A 112 24.47 16.53 -8.01
C ALA A 112 24.49 16.58 -6.47
N ALA A 113 25.26 17.50 -5.89
CA ALA A 113 25.29 17.70 -4.44
C ALA A 113 23.96 18.24 -3.90
N GLY A 114 23.37 19.24 -4.59
CA GLY A 114 22.07 19.80 -4.22
C GLY A 114 20.94 18.79 -4.31
N VAL A 115 20.87 18.02 -5.40
CA VAL A 115 19.92 16.92 -5.56
C VAL A 115 20.05 15.91 -4.43
N GLY A 116 21.29 15.53 -4.08
CA GLY A 116 21.55 14.59 -3.00
C GLY A 116 21.07 15.10 -1.63
N GLY A 117 21.36 16.37 -1.30
CA GLY A 117 20.89 17.00 -0.06
C GLY A 117 19.36 17.12 0.01
N TYR A 118 18.74 17.56 -1.07
CA TYR A 118 17.28 17.66 -1.19
C TYR A 118 16.58 16.32 -0.95
N PHE A 119 17.04 15.26 -1.62
CA PHE A 119 16.43 13.94 -1.44
C PHE A 119 16.70 13.35 -0.06
N GLN A 120 17.87 13.57 0.50
CA GLN A 120 18.18 13.10 1.86
C GLN A 120 17.22 13.71 2.88
N GLU A 121 16.94 15.00 2.79
CA GLU A 121 16.00 15.68 3.68
C GLU A 121 14.55 15.20 3.45
N ARG A 122 14.13 15.12 2.20
CA ARG A 122 12.80 14.59 1.89
C ARG A 122 12.61 13.17 2.41
N GLN A 123 13.63 12.31 2.30
CA GLN A 123 13.59 10.97 2.86
C GLN A 123 13.52 10.96 4.39
N ALA A 124 14.23 11.87 5.06
CA ALA A 124 14.18 12.00 6.51
C ALA A 124 12.79 12.44 6.98
N ALA A 125 12.21 13.46 6.34
CA ALA A 125 10.86 13.95 6.62
C ALA A 125 9.80 12.85 6.37
N PHE A 126 9.84 12.16 5.24
CA PHE A 126 8.96 11.03 4.96
C PHE A 126 9.15 9.89 5.96
N GLY A 127 10.38 9.63 6.40
CA GLY A 127 10.69 8.63 7.41
C GLY A 127 10.02 8.92 8.75
N VAL A 128 10.06 10.16 9.21
CA VAL A 128 9.42 10.57 10.48
C VAL A 128 7.89 10.45 10.40
N GLU A 129 7.29 10.92 9.31
CA GLU A 129 5.85 10.81 9.10
C GLU A 129 5.39 9.35 9.01
N HIS A 130 6.08 8.55 8.22
CA HIS A 130 5.79 7.12 8.09
C HIS A 130 5.96 6.37 9.42
N PHE A 131 7.01 6.68 10.20
CA PHE A 131 7.22 6.10 11.53
C PHE A 131 6.09 6.47 12.50
N ALA A 132 5.63 7.72 12.48
CA ALA A 132 4.52 8.17 13.31
C ALA A 132 3.19 7.49 12.93
N GLN A 133 2.91 7.33 11.64
CA GLN A 133 1.75 6.58 11.15
C GLN A 133 1.81 5.11 11.56
N GLN A 134 3.00 4.50 11.48
CA GLN A 134 3.22 3.12 11.89
C GLN A 134 3.03 2.92 13.41
N ALA A 135 3.54 3.85 14.22
CA ALA A 135 3.34 3.85 15.67
C ALA A 135 1.86 4.00 16.05
N LEU A 136 1.10 4.82 15.30
CA LEU A 136 -0.35 4.94 15.48
C LEU A 136 -1.06 3.63 15.14
N LEU A 137 -0.72 2.99 14.00
CA LEU A 137 -1.29 1.71 13.61
C LEU A 137 -1.00 0.63 14.67
N GLU A 138 0.22 0.56 15.16
CA GLU A 138 0.61 -0.38 16.21
C GLU A 138 -0.17 -0.14 17.52
N ALA A 139 -0.36 1.12 17.93
CA ALA A 139 -1.14 1.48 19.11
C ALA A 139 -2.60 1.03 18.98
N LEU A 140 -3.22 1.28 17.83
CA LEU A 140 -4.59 0.84 17.51
C LEU A 140 -4.72 -0.69 17.56
N LEU A 141 -3.79 -1.42 16.96
CA LEU A 141 -3.78 -2.89 16.94
C LEU A 141 -3.45 -3.51 18.31
N ALA A 142 -2.65 -2.83 19.12
CA ALA A 142 -2.38 -3.25 20.50
C ALA A 142 -3.59 -3.01 21.43
N GLY A 143 -4.58 -2.19 20.99
CA GLY A 143 -5.67 -1.72 21.85
C GLY A 143 -5.19 -0.73 22.92
N SER A 144 -4.08 -0.05 22.67
CA SER A 144 -3.54 1.01 23.53
C SER A 144 -4.22 2.34 23.22
N PRO A 145 -4.21 3.33 24.16
CA PRO A 145 -4.73 4.67 23.88
C PRO A 145 -4.02 5.29 22.66
N ALA A 146 -4.77 5.41 21.57
CA ALA A 146 -4.20 5.84 20.27
C ALA A 146 -4.07 7.38 20.15
N ARG A 147 -4.67 8.16 21.06
CA ARG A 147 -4.72 9.62 20.99
C ARG A 147 -3.34 10.28 20.94
N GLU A 148 -2.44 9.88 21.85
CA GLU A 148 -1.07 10.44 21.87
C GLU A 148 -0.25 10.07 20.62
N ALA A 149 -0.48 8.89 20.07
CA ALA A 149 0.18 8.47 18.83
C ALA A 149 -0.38 9.25 17.63
N ALA A 150 -1.69 9.52 17.62
CA ALA A 150 -2.36 10.32 16.61
C ALA A 150 -1.89 11.78 16.64
N ASP A 151 -1.80 12.38 17.84
CA ASP A 151 -1.32 13.76 18.02
C ASP A 151 0.13 13.90 17.52
N ARG A 152 1.00 12.92 17.84
CA ARG A 152 2.38 12.90 17.34
C ARG A 152 2.49 12.72 15.82
N ALA A 153 1.55 11.98 15.23
CA ALA A 153 1.48 11.80 13.79
C ALA A 153 0.80 12.97 13.06
N GLY A 154 0.23 13.95 13.78
CA GLY A 154 -0.57 15.02 13.18
C GLY A 154 -1.86 14.52 12.53
N ILE A 155 -2.38 13.35 12.95
CA ILE A 155 -3.55 12.69 12.37
C ILE A 155 -4.74 12.88 13.30
N ALA A 156 -5.80 13.50 12.81
CA ALA A 156 -7.07 13.52 13.52
C ALA A 156 -7.70 12.11 13.50
N LEU A 157 -7.93 11.53 14.70
CA LEU A 157 -8.59 10.22 14.78
C LEU A 157 -10.03 10.32 14.29
N PRO A 158 -10.42 9.50 13.29
CA PRO A 158 -11.81 9.42 12.87
C PRO A 158 -12.67 8.77 13.95
N ALA A 159 -13.98 9.02 13.94
CA ALA A 159 -14.91 8.37 14.84
C ALA A 159 -14.91 6.85 14.66
N ARG A 160 -14.81 6.38 13.42
CA ARG A 160 -14.71 4.96 13.06
C ARG A 160 -13.73 4.73 11.91
N PHE A 161 -13.10 3.56 11.94
CA PHE A 161 -12.30 3.00 10.86
C PHE A 161 -13.05 1.89 10.14
N LEU A 162 -12.98 1.88 8.83
CA LEU A 162 -13.19 0.69 8.04
C LEU A 162 -11.91 -0.14 8.06
N VAL A 163 -11.97 -1.29 8.66
CA VAL A 163 -10.88 -2.24 8.83
C VAL A 163 -10.93 -3.26 7.71
N LEU A 164 -9.88 -3.35 6.92
CA LEU A 164 -9.74 -4.28 5.80
C LEU A 164 -8.64 -5.28 6.09
N SER A 165 -8.95 -6.57 6.15
CA SER A 165 -7.95 -7.63 6.05
C SER A 165 -7.91 -8.13 4.61
N LEU A 166 -6.77 -8.00 3.94
CA LEU A 166 -6.60 -8.31 2.53
C LEU A 166 -5.75 -9.55 2.32
N ALA A 167 -6.17 -10.44 1.43
CA ALA A 167 -5.31 -11.45 0.80
C ALA A 167 -5.21 -11.11 -0.69
N VAL A 168 -4.00 -11.08 -1.20
CA VAL A 168 -3.68 -10.70 -2.58
C VAL A 168 -2.95 -11.85 -3.24
N ASP A 169 -3.50 -12.38 -4.32
CA ASP A 169 -2.87 -13.45 -5.08
C ASP A 169 -1.62 -12.97 -5.81
N ALA A 170 -0.78 -13.93 -6.20
CA ALA A 170 0.41 -13.64 -6.99
C ALA A 170 0.00 -13.09 -8.37
N HIS A 171 0.66 -12.01 -8.81
CA HIS A 171 0.53 -11.53 -10.19
C HIS A 171 1.10 -12.56 -11.17
N PRO A 172 0.56 -12.71 -12.38
CA PRO A 172 1.10 -13.63 -13.40
C PRO A 172 2.61 -13.48 -13.63
N ASP A 173 3.13 -12.25 -13.63
CA ASP A 173 4.56 -11.97 -13.78
C ASP A 173 5.43 -12.57 -12.67
N GLU A 174 4.89 -12.78 -11.45
CA GLU A 174 5.63 -13.41 -10.35
C GLU A 174 5.91 -14.90 -10.61
N ARG A 175 5.19 -15.50 -11.58
CA ARG A 175 5.32 -16.90 -11.99
C ARG A 175 5.90 -17.05 -13.40
N THR A 176 6.17 -15.93 -14.10
CA THR A 176 6.67 -15.95 -15.49
C THR A 176 8.16 -16.21 -15.51
N PRO A 177 8.65 -17.24 -16.23
CA PRO A 177 10.08 -17.49 -16.37
C PRO A 177 10.82 -16.27 -16.95
N GLY A 178 11.94 -15.91 -16.34
CA GLY A 178 12.76 -14.76 -16.75
C GLY A 178 12.36 -13.43 -16.15
N VAL A 179 11.27 -13.35 -15.39
CA VAL A 179 10.88 -12.18 -14.60
C VAL A 179 11.31 -12.39 -13.15
N ASP A 180 11.93 -11.39 -12.54
CA ASP A 180 12.25 -11.44 -11.11
C ASP A 180 10.95 -11.30 -10.28
N PRO A 181 10.56 -12.34 -9.51
CA PRO A 181 9.30 -12.33 -8.75
C PRO A 181 9.28 -11.26 -7.65
N VAL A 182 10.44 -10.88 -7.09
CA VAL A 182 10.54 -9.83 -6.07
C VAL A 182 10.23 -8.45 -6.69
N ILE A 183 10.73 -8.20 -7.89
CA ILE A 183 10.47 -6.95 -8.61
C ILE A 183 8.98 -6.88 -9.02
N ALA A 184 8.43 -7.98 -9.54
CA ALA A 184 7.02 -8.08 -9.91
C ALA A 184 6.09 -7.86 -8.70
N GLY A 185 6.37 -8.52 -7.57
CA GLY A 185 5.62 -8.37 -6.32
C GLY A 185 5.69 -6.94 -5.75
N ARG A 186 6.87 -6.29 -5.75
CA ARG A 186 7.02 -4.89 -5.33
C ARG A 186 6.24 -3.93 -6.22
N ARG A 187 6.21 -4.17 -7.54
CA ARG A 187 5.42 -3.37 -8.48
C ARG A 187 3.92 -3.52 -8.21
N LYS A 188 3.45 -4.74 -7.98
CA LYS A 188 2.07 -5.05 -7.56
C LYS A 188 1.71 -4.29 -6.29
N LEU A 189 2.48 -4.45 -5.22
CA LEU A 189 2.25 -3.78 -3.93
C LEU A 189 2.19 -2.25 -4.05
N ARG A 190 3.12 -1.65 -4.82
CA ARG A 190 3.10 -0.20 -5.05
C ARG A 190 1.81 0.25 -5.74
N ARG A 191 1.34 -0.47 -6.76
CA ARG A 191 0.07 -0.16 -7.44
C ARG A 191 -1.13 -0.26 -6.50
N LEU A 192 -1.16 -1.30 -5.66
CA LEU A 192 -2.20 -1.49 -4.66
C LEU A 192 -2.28 -0.33 -3.67
N ARG A 193 -1.13 0.10 -3.12
CA ARG A 193 -1.06 1.23 -2.18
C ARG A 193 -1.52 2.54 -2.83
N MET A 194 -1.00 2.85 -4.01
CA MET A 194 -1.38 4.07 -4.73
C MET A 194 -2.87 4.11 -5.05
N GLU A 195 -3.45 2.99 -5.43
CA GLU A 195 -4.87 2.92 -5.76
C GLU A 195 -5.75 3.03 -4.52
N LEU A 196 -5.35 2.42 -3.41
CA LEU A 196 -6.03 2.55 -2.12
C LEU A 196 -6.05 4.01 -1.63
N GLU A 197 -4.89 4.69 -1.66
CA GLU A 197 -4.75 6.09 -1.26
C GLU A 197 -5.56 7.05 -2.16
N ARG A 198 -5.70 6.74 -3.45
CA ARG A 198 -6.47 7.56 -4.40
C ARG A 198 -7.96 7.62 -4.10
N HIS A 199 -8.53 6.54 -3.57
CA HIS A 199 -9.97 6.40 -3.34
C HIS A 199 -10.41 6.82 -1.94
N VAL A 200 -9.47 7.14 -1.06
CA VAL A 200 -9.73 7.47 0.34
C VAL A 200 -9.42 8.91 0.63
N SER A 201 -10.40 9.63 1.15
CA SER A 201 -10.18 11.00 1.66
C SER A 201 -9.64 10.90 3.09
N GLY A 202 -8.37 11.20 3.28
CA GLY A 202 -7.70 11.15 4.58
C GLY A 202 -6.54 10.16 4.63
N VAL A 203 -5.95 10.00 5.81
CA VAL A 203 -4.77 9.17 5.99
C VAL A 203 -5.15 7.69 6.08
N VAL A 204 -4.58 6.89 5.19
CA VAL A 204 -4.67 5.43 5.21
C VAL A 204 -3.57 4.87 6.09
N LEU A 205 -3.93 4.18 7.17
CA LEU A 205 -2.96 3.43 7.97
C LEU A 205 -2.90 2.00 7.47
N SER A 206 -1.75 1.53 7.01
CA SER A 206 -1.68 0.18 6.43
C SER A 206 -0.38 -0.55 6.74
N ALA A 207 -0.50 -1.86 6.95
CA ALA A 207 0.60 -2.82 7.00
C ALA A 207 0.38 -3.84 5.88
N LEU A 208 0.76 -3.47 4.65
CA LEU A 208 0.58 -4.29 3.45
C LEU A 208 1.91 -4.89 2.98
N SER A 209 1.87 -6.17 2.68
CA SER A 209 2.91 -6.97 2.01
C SER A 209 2.48 -7.34 0.59
N VAL A 210 3.30 -8.09 -0.12
CA VAL A 210 2.99 -8.58 -1.48
C VAL A 210 1.81 -9.56 -1.51
N ASP A 211 1.55 -10.27 -0.39
CA ASP A 211 0.51 -11.28 -0.27
C ASP A 211 -0.75 -10.74 0.43
N GLY A 212 -0.78 -9.46 0.79
CA GLY A 212 -1.89 -8.82 1.48
C GLY A 212 -1.48 -8.14 2.79
N GLY A 213 -2.40 -8.05 3.74
CA GLY A 213 -2.18 -7.42 5.04
C GLY A 213 -3.39 -6.66 5.53
N LEU A 214 -3.15 -5.64 6.34
CA LEU A 214 -4.19 -4.85 6.98
C LEU A 214 -4.19 -3.41 6.48
N ALA A 215 -5.38 -2.84 6.29
CA ALA A 215 -5.55 -1.41 6.06
C ALA A 215 -6.70 -0.87 6.92
N LEU A 216 -6.49 0.31 7.48
CA LEU A 216 -7.49 1.07 8.23
C LEU A 216 -7.80 2.35 7.46
N LEU A 217 -9.04 2.50 7.05
CA LEU A 217 -9.51 3.64 6.29
C LEU A 217 -10.46 4.48 7.16
N PRO A 218 -10.36 5.82 7.18
CA PRO A 218 -11.37 6.64 7.83
C PRO A 218 -12.74 6.44 7.17
N VAL A 219 -13.80 6.24 7.95
CA VAL A 219 -15.16 6.16 7.41
C VAL A 219 -15.58 7.55 6.94
N PRO A 220 -15.95 7.75 5.66
CA PRO A 220 -16.32 9.05 5.15
C PRO A 220 -17.64 9.56 5.75
N GLY A 221 -17.73 10.88 5.96
CA GLY A 221 -18.97 11.58 6.32
C GLY A 221 -19.37 11.52 7.79
N GLU A 222 -18.56 10.92 8.67
CA GLU A 222 -18.80 10.95 10.12
C GLU A 222 -18.00 12.09 10.78
N PRO A 223 -18.64 12.90 11.65
CA PRO A 223 -17.92 13.87 12.45
C PRO A 223 -16.96 13.14 13.40
N THR A 224 -15.78 13.73 13.59
CA THR A 224 -14.83 13.31 14.63
C THR A 224 -15.49 13.51 16.00
N GLY A 225 -15.95 12.41 16.63
CA GLY A 225 -16.61 12.49 17.93
C GLY A 225 -17.38 11.21 18.30
N GLU A 226 -17.60 11.03 19.59
CA GLU A 226 -18.31 9.89 20.19
C GLU A 226 -19.75 9.82 19.70
N GLY A 227 -20.18 8.68 19.17
CA GLY A 227 -21.58 8.32 19.06
C GLY A 227 -22.07 7.77 17.72
N ALA A 228 -21.84 6.50 17.45
CA ALA A 228 -22.72 5.71 16.60
C ALA A 228 -22.82 4.30 17.16
N ALA A 229 -23.94 4.01 17.79
CA ALA A 229 -24.30 2.68 18.29
C ALA A 229 -24.80 1.82 17.12
N GLY A 230 -23.84 1.14 16.45
CA GLY A 230 -24.10 -0.02 15.61
C GLY A 230 -23.55 -1.27 16.31
N LEU A 231 -24.03 -2.45 15.95
CA LEU A 231 -23.39 -3.68 16.39
C LEU A 231 -21.92 -3.66 15.95
N PRO A 232 -20.98 -4.08 16.82
CA PRO A 232 -19.57 -4.16 16.44
C PRO A 232 -19.42 -4.99 15.17
N GLY A 233 -18.84 -4.40 14.12
CA GLY A 233 -18.60 -5.11 12.86
C GLY A 233 -19.66 -4.92 11.78
N ASP A 234 -20.75 -4.21 12.04
CA ASP A 234 -21.79 -3.99 11.02
C ASP A 234 -21.29 -2.98 9.95
N VAL A 235 -21.27 -3.45 8.71
CA VAL A 235 -20.86 -2.65 7.55
C VAL A 235 -22.09 -2.42 6.68
N PRO A 236 -22.55 -1.16 6.53
CA PRO A 236 -23.68 -0.85 5.68
C PRO A 236 -23.48 -1.30 4.22
N GLU A 237 -24.56 -1.67 3.52
CA GLU A 237 -24.52 -2.14 2.14
C GLU A 237 -23.80 -1.17 1.22
N ALA A 238 -24.14 0.12 1.27
CA ALA A 238 -23.50 1.16 0.47
C ALA A 238 -21.98 1.24 0.69
N MET A 239 -21.49 0.95 1.90
CA MET A 239 -20.07 0.89 2.20
C MET A 239 -19.43 -0.37 1.60
N ALA A 240 -20.12 -1.51 1.65
CA ALA A 240 -19.66 -2.75 1.04
C ALA A 240 -19.57 -2.61 -0.49
N GLU A 241 -20.57 -2.00 -1.13
CA GLU A 241 -20.55 -1.68 -2.57
C GLU A 241 -19.40 -0.73 -2.94
N TRP A 242 -19.15 0.29 -2.11
CA TRP A 242 -18.00 1.19 -2.33
C TRP A 242 -16.67 0.44 -2.25
N VAL A 243 -16.50 -0.43 -1.22
CA VAL A 243 -15.30 -1.27 -1.10
C VAL A 243 -15.15 -2.20 -2.29
N ASP A 244 -16.24 -2.81 -2.78
CA ASP A 244 -16.21 -3.67 -3.96
C ASP A 244 -15.70 -2.91 -5.19
N GLY A 245 -16.17 -1.68 -5.39
CA GLY A 245 -15.70 -0.78 -6.43
C GLY A 245 -14.19 -0.48 -6.32
N VAL A 246 -13.72 -0.17 -5.11
CA VAL A 246 -12.27 0.09 -4.83
C VAL A 246 -11.44 -1.16 -5.08
N LEU A 247 -11.84 -2.32 -4.54
CA LEU A 247 -11.14 -3.58 -4.77
C LEU A 247 -11.13 -3.98 -6.25
N GLY A 248 -12.24 -3.77 -6.96
CA GLY A 248 -12.33 -3.98 -8.40
C GLY A 248 -11.32 -3.12 -9.19
N HIS A 249 -11.09 -1.87 -8.78
CA HIS A 249 -10.05 -1.01 -9.33
C HIS A 249 -8.64 -1.52 -8.98
N MET A 250 -8.41 -1.85 -7.72
CA MET A 250 -7.13 -2.41 -7.26
C MET A 250 -6.78 -3.69 -8.02
N MET A 251 -7.72 -4.62 -8.21
CA MET A 251 -7.51 -5.85 -8.99
C MET A 251 -7.16 -5.56 -10.45
N ARG A 252 -7.86 -4.63 -11.10
CA ARG A 252 -7.55 -4.24 -12.50
C ARG A 252 -6.16 -3.63 -12.66
N VAL A 253 -5.77 -2.73 -11.74
CA VAL A 253 -4.49 -2.00 -11.83
C VAL A 253 -3.32 -2.89 -11.41
N SER A 254 -3.52 -3.75 -10.41
CA SER A 254 -2.47 -4.66 -9.92
C SER A 254 -2.33 -5.91 -10.78
N GLY A 255 -3.40 -6.35 -11.46
CA GLY A 255 -3.44 -7.62 -12.19
C GLY A 255 -3.51 -8.86 -11.28
N ALA A 256 -3.86 -8.68 -10.00
CA ALA A 256 -3.98 -9.75 -9.01
C ALA A 256 -5.38 -9.77 -8.41
N THR A 257 -5.90 -10.94 -8.07
CA THR A 257 -7.16 -11.09 -7.37
C THR A 257 -7.01 -10.77 -5.88
N ILE A 258 -8.06 -10.20 -5.29
CA ILE A 258 -8.07 -9.76 -3.89
C ILE A 258 -9.30 -10.31 -3.19
N THR A 259 -9.09 -10.95 -2.03
CA THR A 259 -10.17 -11.28 -1.09
C THR A 259 -10.00 -10.44 0.16
N ALA A 260 -11.07 -9.80 0.61
CA ALA A 260 -11.04 -8.91 1.77
C ALA A 260 -12.10 -9.28 2.79
N GLY A 261 -11.74 -9.32 4.07
CA GLY A 261 -12.71 -9.22 5.16
C GLY A 261 -12.83 -7.77 5.58
N ILE A 262 -14.05 -7.28 5.77
CA ILE A 262 -14.35 -5.88 6.09
C ILE A 262 -15.16 -5.75 7.36
N VAL A 263 -14.76 -4.81 8.23
CA VAL A 263 -15.39 -4.55 9.54
C VAL A 263 -15.31 -3.06 9.83
N ILE A 264 -16.33 -2.47 10.41
CA ILE A 264 -16.25 -1.11 10.96
C ILE A 264 -15.99 -1.18 12.47
N ALA A 265 -15.01 -0.39 12.93
CA ALA A 265 -14.64 -0.34 14.35
C ALA A 265 -14.32 1.10 14.79
N ALA A 266 -14.69 1.44 16.03
CA ALA A 266 -14.15 2.64 16.68
C ALA A 266 -12.66 2.44 17.00
N PRO A 267 -11.89 3.52 17.26
CA PRO A 267 -10.44 3.42 17.51
C PRO A 267 -10.03 2.42 18.59
N ASP A 268 -10.79 2.34 19.69
CA ASP A 268 -10.59 1.38 20.78
C ASP A 268 -10.97 -0.06 20.41
N GLY A 269 -11.82 -0.23 19.40
CA GLY A 269 -12.28 -1.52 18.86
C GLY A 269 -11.42 -2.06 17.71
N VAL A 270 -10.45 -1.31 17.17
CA VAL A 270 -9.66 -1.70 15.99
C VAL A 270 -8.97 -3.05 16.15
N ARG A 271 -8.42 -3.34 17.33
CA ARG A 271 -7.79 -4.64 17.61
C ARG A 271 -8.73 -5.83 17.36
N ASN A 272 -9.94 -5.73 17.87
CA ASN A 272 -10.94 -6.78 17.70
C ASN A 272 -11.52 -6.77 16.29
N GLY A 273 -11.70 -5.58 15.69
CA GLY A 273 -12.11 -5.42 14.30
C GLY A 273 -11.14 -6.05 13.32
N ALA A 274 -9.82 -5.88 13.54
CA ALA A 274 -8.80 -6.48 12.71
C ALA A 274 -8.80 -8.02 12.75
N ARG A 275 -9.00 -8.59 13.96
CA ARG A 275 -9.16 -10.04 14.10
C ARG A 275 -10.40 -10.54 13.38
N LEU A 276 -11.53 -9.86 13.60
CA LEU A 276 -12.79 -10.25 12.96
C LEU A 276 -12.71 -10.14 11.43
N ALA A 277 -12.11 -9.08 10.90
CA ALA A 277 -11.89 -8.93 9.46
C ALA A 277 -11.00 -10.06 8.89
N ASP A 278 -9.96 -10.44 9.62
CA ASP A 278 -9.08 -11.55 9.21
C ASP A 278 -9.80 -12.90 9.24
N ASP A 279 -10.58 -13.16 10.29
CA ASP A 279 -11.40 -14.37 10.41
C ASP A 279 -12.43 -14.45 9.28
N VAL A 280 -13.17 -13.36 9.00
CA VAL A 280 -14.14 -13.28 7.90
C VAL A 280 -13.48 -13.59 6.55
N ARG A 281 -12.31 -12.98 6.27
CA ARG A 281 -11.54 -13.23 5.05
C ARG A 281 -11.12 -14.68 4.93
N LYS A 282 -10.55 -15.25 6.01
CA LYS A 282 -10.12 -16.66 6.05
C LYS A 282 -11.26 -17.62 5.82
N VAL A 283 -12.41 -17.37 6.47
CA VAL A 283 -13.61 -18.18 6.27
C VAL A 283 -14.09 -18.09 4.83
N ALA A 284 -14.20 -16.90 4.25
CA ALA A 284 -14.60 -16.72 2.85
C ALA A 284 -13.69 -17.51 1.89
N GLN A 285 -12.36 -17.46 2.11
CA GLN A 285 -11.40 -18.21 1.30
C GLN A 285 -11.54 -19.74 1.49
N ALA A 286 -11.69 -20.20 2.74
CA ALA A 286 -11.81 -21.62 3.05
C ALA A 286 -13.05 -22.27 2.42
N VAL A 287 -14.17 -21.53 2.36
CA VAL A 287 -15.39 -22.02 1.71
C VAL A 287 -15.45 -21.76 0.20
N GLY A 288 -14.34 -21.25 -0.37
CA GLY A 288 -14.20 -21.09 -1.82
C GLY A 288 -15.04 -19.95 -2.40
N ARG A 289 -15.31 -18.89 -1.62
CA ARG A 289 -15.98 -17.68 -2.15
C ARG A 289 -15.10 -17.02 -3.21
N PRO A 290 -15.68 -16.39 -4.25
CA PRO A 290 -14.92 -15.67 -5.27
C PRO A 290 -14.14 -14.48 -4.65
N PRO A 291 -13.12 -13.93 -5.32
CA PRO A 291 -12.46 -12.70 -4.89
C PRO A 291 -13.46 -11.54 -4.73
N GLY A 292 -13.27 -10.73 -3.68
CA GLY A 292 -14.16 -9.61 -3.35
C GLY A 292 -14.17 -9.28 -1.86
N PRO A 293 -14.96 -8.27 -1.43
CA PRO A 293 -15.15 -7.92 -0.03
C PRO A 293 -16.19 -8.83 0.63
N TYR A 294 -15.95 -9.20 1.90
CA TYR A 294 -16.86 -10.00 2.71
C TYR A 294 -17.05 -9.38 4.08
N ARG A 295 -18.32 -9.24 4.48
CA ARG A 295 -18.76 -8.89 5.82
C ARG A 295 -19.01 -10.15 6.65
N LEU A 296 -19.09 -10.00 7.97
CA LEU A 296 -19.51 -11.10 8.83
C LEU A 296 -20.88 -11.67 8.41
N THR A 297 -21.81 -10.81 8.01
CA THR A 297 -23.15 -11.21 7.53
C THR A 297 -23.13 -12.13 6.32
N ASP A 298 -22.11 -12.01 5.47
CA ASP A 298 -21.98 -12.79 4.23
C ASP A 298 -21.47 -14.22 4.48
N VAL A 299 -20.87 -14.46 5.65
CA VAL A 299 -20.26 -15.74 6.05
C VAL A 299 -20.63 -16.14 7.50
N VAL A 300 -21.69 -15.59 8.06
CA VAL A 300 -22.02 -15.73 9.49
C VAL A 300 -22.19 -17.18 9.91
N LEU A 301 -22.80 -18.01 9.08
CA LEU A 301 -23.00 -19.43 9.37
C LEU A 301 -21.66 -20.19 9.37
N GLU A 302 -20.90 -20.03 8.31
CA GLU A 302 -19.58 -20.63 8.14
C GLU A 302 -18.63 -20.18 9.26
N TYR A 303 -18.65 -18.87 9.59
CA TYR A 303 -17.87 -18.31 10.68
C TYR A 303 -18.24 -18.97 12.03
N GLN A 304 -19.51 -19.19 12.31
CA GLN A 304 -19.95 -19.83 13.56
C GLN A 304 -19.54 -21.32 13.59
N LEU A 305 -19.63 -22.00 12.45
CA LEU A 305 -19.28 -23.43 12.33
C LEU A 305 -17.78 -23.71 12.38
N THR A 306 -16.94 -22.71 12.06
CA THR A 306 -15.48 -22.82 12.08
C THR A 306 -14.83 -22.35 13.38
N ARG A 307 -15.62 -21.89 14.37
CA ARG A 307 -15.08 -21.48 15.66
C ARG A 307 -14.48 -22.65 16.42
N PRO A 308 -13.29 -22.50 17.00
CA PRO A 308 -12.64 -23.57 17.79
C PRO A 308 -13.53 -24.03 18.95
N GLY A 309 -13.66 -25.34 19.07
CA GLY A 309 -14.45 -25.94 20.15
C GLY A 309 -14.86 -27.39 19.89
N PRO A 310 -15.55 -28.01 20.85
CA PRO A 310 -15.96 -29.41 20.72
C PRO A 310 -16.88 -29.68 19.53
N ALA A 311 -17.71 -28.70 19.15
CA ALA A 311 -18.61 -28.82 18.00
C ALA A 311 -17.84 -28.87 16.68
N LEU A 312 -16.80 -28.03 16.50
CA LEU A 312 -15.93 -28.05 15.33
C LEU A 312 -15.27 -29.40 15.16
N ALA A 313 -14.67 -29.93 16.23
CA ALA A 313 -14.02 -31.25 16.22
C ALA A 313 -15.00 -32.36 15.86
N GLN A 314 -16.20 -32.34 16.40
CA GLN A 314 -17.23 -33.31 16.08
C GLN A 314 -17.72 -33.22 14.62
N LEU A 315 -17.98 -32.01 14.13
CA LEU A 315 -18.41 -31.80 12.75
C LEU A 315 -17.33 -32.24 11.76
N SER A 316 -16.07 -31.83 12.00
CA SER A 316 -14.94 -32.22 11.16
C SER A 316 -14.74 -33.76 11.15
N SER A 317 -14.93 -34.43 12.28
CA SER A 317 -14.78 -35.89 12.40
C SER A 317 -15.76 -36.69 11.52
N LEU A 318 -16.92 -36.08 11.16
CA LEU A 318 -17.89 -36.71 10.26
C LEU A 318 -17.30 -36.98 8.86
N LEU A 319 -16.35 -36.17 8.41
CA LEU A 319 -15.66 -36.34 7.14
C LEU A 319 -14.27 -36.97 7.26
N ALA A 320 -13.83 -37.35 8.46
CA ALA A 320 -12.55 -38.06 8.67
C ALA A 320 -12.42 -39.33 7.84
N PRO A 321 -13.47 -40.14 7.56
CA PRO A 321 -13.38 -41.30 6.67
C PRO A 321 -13.00 -40.96 5.22
N LEU A 322 -13.08 -39.68 4.82
CA LEU A 322 -12.65 -39.17 3.51
C LEU A 322 -11.21 -38.68 3.53
N ALA A 323 -10.56 -38.63 4.68
CA ALA A 323 -9.13 -38.27 4.78
C ALA A 323 -8.31 -39.24 3.89
N GLY A 324 -7.40 -38.70 3.10
CA GLY A 324 -6.64 -39.48 2.11
C GLY A 324 -7.41 -39.87 0.83
N LYS A 325 -8.64 -39.35 0.62
CA LYS A 325 -9.43 -39.56 -0.59
C LYS A 325 -9.77 -38.20 -1.26
N PRO A 326 -8.76 -37.53 -1.85
CA PRO A 326 -8.93 -36.18 -2.37
C PRO A 326 -10.03 -36.08 -3.43
N ASP A 327 -10.22 -37.12 -4.26
CA ASP A 327 -11.25 -37.18 -5.28
C ASP A 327 -12.67 -37.12 -4.71
N LEU A 328 -12.91 -37.76 -3.56
CA LEU A 328 -14.22 -37.76 -2.91
C LEU A 328 -14.48 -36.41 -2.23
N LEU A 329 -13.50 -35.80 -1.57
CA LEU A 329 -13.60 -34.46 -1.00
C LEU A 329 -13.84 -33.43 -2.08
N ALA A 330 -13.06 -33.46 -3.18
CA ALA A 330 -13.28 -32.58 -4.33
C ALA A 330 -14.68 -32.75 -4.94
N THR A 331 -15.19 -33.99 -5.00
CA THR A 331 -16.55 -34.29 -5.48
C THR A 331 -17.60 -33.65 -4.59
N LEU A 332 -17.46 -33.78 -3.27
CA LEU A 332 -18.41 -33.21 -2.31
C LEU A 332 -18.41 -31.68 -2.37
N ARG A 333 -17.23 -31.05 -2.40
CA ARG A 333 -17.09 -29.59 -2.58
C ARG A 333 -17.73 -29.09 -3.88
N ALA A 334 -17.42 -29.74 -5.00
CA ALA A 334 -17.99 -29.36 -6.29
C ALA A 334 -19.51 -29.49 -6.32
N TYR A 335 -20.06 -30.54 -5.72
CA TYR A 335 -21.50 -30.78 -5.65
C TYR A 335 -22.20 -29.72 -4.80
N LEU A 336 -21.69 -29.40 -3.62
CA LEU A 336 -22.24 -28.37 -2.74
C LEU A 336 -22.13 -26.96 -3.37
N SER A 337 -20.96 -26.61 -3.94
CA SER A 337 -20.74 -25.29 -4.55
C SER A 337 -21.49 -25.08 -5.87
N SER A 338 -21.95 -26.14 -6.53
CA SER A 338 -22.83 -26.06 -7.69
C SER A 338 -24.33 -26.03 -7.33
N GLY A 339 -24.65 -25.75 -6.07
CA GLY A 339 -26.05 -25.75 -5.61
C GLY A 339 -26.73 -27.11 -5.71
N MET A 340 -25.95 -28.21 -5.56
CA MET A 340 -26.40 -29.61 -5.71
C MET A 340 -26.79 -29.96 -7.15
N ASP A 341 -26.37 -29.17 -8.13
CA ASP A 341 -26.51 -29.53 -9.55
C ASP A 341 -25.47 -30.59 -9.94
N ARG A 342 -25.94 -31.78 -10.29
CA ARG A 342 -25.09 -32.92 -10.68
C ARG A 342 -24.35 -32.65 -11.97
N ARG A 343 -24.97 -31.99 -12.95
CA ARG A 343 -24.34 -31.73 -14.26
C ARG A 343 -23.24 -30.68 -14.10
N GLY A 344 -23.54 -29.57 -13.46
CA GLY A 344 -22.57 -28.51 -13.21
C GLY A 344 -21.38 -29.00 -12.35
N ALA A 345 -21.63 -29.87 -11.34
CA ALA A 345 -20.56 -30.47 -10.54
C ALA A 345 -19.70 -31.45 -11.38
N ALA A 346 -20.29 -32.26 -12.23
CA ALA A 346 -19.56 -33.16 -13.10
C ALA A 346 -18.70 -32.44 -14.12
N GLU A 347 -19.22 -31.37 -14.74
CA GLU A 347 -18.49 -30.50 -15.67
C GLU A 347 -17.28 -29.84 -14.99
N ARG A 348 -17.47 -29.27 -13.80
CA ARG A 348 -16.37 -28.66 -13.01
C ARG A 348 -15.25 -29.64 -12.69
N LEU A 349 -15.59 -30.88 -12.46
CA LEU A 349 -14.63 -31.95 -12.17
C LEU A 349 -14.08 -32.63 -13.42
N SER A 350 -14.57 -32.28 -14.61
CA SER A 350 -14.26 -32.96 -15.89
C SER A 350 -14.48 -34.47 -15.83
N VAL A 351 -15.60 -34.90 -15.21
CA VAL A 351 -15.99 -36.29 -15.09
C VAL A 351 -17.37 -36.55 -15.69
N HIS A 352 -17.66 -37.81 -16.02
CA HIS A 352 -19.01 -38.20 -16.44
C HIS A 352 -20.01 -38.15 -15.25
N PRO A 353 -21.29 -37.77 -15.45
CA PRO A 353 -22.29 -37.74 -14.37
C PRO A 353 -22.43 -39.05 -13.59
N ASN A 354 -22.32 -40.19 -14.25
CA ASN A 354 -22.34 -41.50 -13.57
C ASN A 354 -21.17 -41.69 -12.59
N THR A 355 -20.01 -41.10 -12.90
CA THR A 355 -18.83 -41.11 -12.02
C THR A 355 -19.09 -40.27 -10.79
N LEU A 356 -19.72 -39.12 -10.97
CA LEU A 356 -20.14 -38.24 -9.86
C LEU A 356 -21.12 -38.99 -8.93
N ASP A 357 -22.17 -39.64 -9.50
CA ASP A 357 -23.16 -40.40 -8.71
C ASP A 357 -22.52 -41.60 -7.97
N TYR A 358 -21.56 -42.28 -8.61
CA TYR A 358 -20.78 -43.32 -7.94
C TYR A 358 -19.99 -42.76 -6.75
N ARG A 359 -19.31 -41.63 -6.93
CA ARG A 359 -18.51 -40.98 -5.88
C ARG A 359 -19.40 -40.53 -4.72
N LEU A 360 -20.57 -39.90 -5.00
CA LEU A 360 -21.53 -39.49 -3.98
C LEU A 360 -22.05 -40.67 -3.15
N ARG A 361 -22.42 -41.81 -3.80
CA ARG A 361 -22.79 -43.05 -3.09
C ARG A 361 -21.64 -43.60 -2.23
N ARG A 362 -20.40 -43.49 -2.72
CA ARG A 362 -19.24 -43.90 -1.95
C ARG A 362 -18.98 -43.03 -0.73
N ILE A 363 -19.21 -41.74 -0.85
CA ILE A 363 -19.16 -40.77 0.28
C ILE A 363 -20.19 -41.18 1.32
N THR A 364 -21.44 -41.40 0.92
CA THR A 364 -22.51 -41.86 1.83
C THR A 364 -22.15 -43.16 2.55
N ALA A 365 -21.61 -44.11 1.83
CA ALA A 365 -21.20 -45.39 2.43
C ALA A 365 -20.07 -45.26 3.47
N LEU A 366 -19.18 -44.31 3.29
CA LEU A 366 -18.05 -44.08 4.21
C LEU A 366 -18.41 -43.20 5.41
N THR A 367 -19.24 -42.19 5.22
CA THR A 367 -19.54 -41.17 6.24
C THR A 367 -20.88 -41.37 6.93
N GLY A 368 -21.79 -42.14 6.35
CA GLY A 368 -23.17 -42.28 6.78
C GLY A 368 -24.04 -41.06 6.46
N LEU A 369 -23.48 -40.02 5.76
CA LEU A 369 -24.17 -38.79 5.38
C LEU A 369 -24.48 -38.80 3.88
N ASP A 370 -25.74 -38.62 3.52
CA ASP A 370 -26.18 -38.56 2.12
C ASP A 370 -26.40 -37.09 1.67
N ALA A 371 -25.44 -36.54 0.95
CA ALA A 371 -25.53 -35.18 0.42
C ALA A 371 -26.70 -34.94 -0.55
N THR A 372 -27.35 -36.02 -1.04
CA THR A 372 -28.51 -35.91 -1.94
C THR A 372 -29.84 -35.87 -1.16
N ARG A 373 -29.81 -36.12 0.13
CA ARG A 373 -31.00 -36.09 0.99
C ARG A 373 -31.14 -34.77 1.71
N PRO A 374 -32.28 -34.07 1.61
CA PRO A 374 -32.49 -32.79 2.29
C PRO A 374 -32.28 -32.89 3.82
N ALA A 375 -32.63 -34.03 4.46
CA ALA A 375 -32.45 -34.23 5.87
C ALA A 375 -30.99 -34.23 6.35
N ASP A 376 -30.05 -34.65 5.50
CA ASP A 376 -28.61 -34.71 5.82
C ASP A 376 -27.84 -33.49 5.33
N LEU A 377 -28.43 -32.70 4.42
CA LEU A 377 -27.74 -31.62 3.71
C LEU A 377 -27.12 -30.60 4.65
N ALA A 378 -27.83 -30.11 5.63
CA ALA A 378 -27.33 -29.16 6.61
C ALA A 378 -26.13 -29.72 7.41
N ARG A 379 -26.18 -31.02 7.75
CA ARG A 379 -25.05 -31.69 8.45
C ARG A 379 -23.84 -31.86 7.55
N VAL A 380 -24.06 -32.19 6.27
CA VAL A 380 -22.98 -32.31 5.28
C VAL A 380 -22.30 -30.96 5.03
N GLN A 381 -23.10 -29.88 4.88
CA GLN A 381 -22.58 -28.52 4.73
C GLN A 381 -21.79 -28.08 5.96
N ALA A 382 -22.35 -28.28 7.17
CA ALA A 382 -21.66 -27.97 8.41
C ALA A 382 -20.37 -28.77 8.60
N ALA A 383 -20.40 -30.07 8.28
CA ALA A 383 -19.22 -30.94 8.34
C ALA A 383 -18.13 -30.49 7.34
N MET A 384 -18.52 -30.08 6.12
CA MET A 384 -17.58 -29.58 5.12
C MET A 384 -16.96 -28.26 5.57
N ALA A 385 -17.76 -27.27 6.04
CA ALA A 385 -17.26 -26.02 6.57
C ALA A 385 -16.28 -26.25 7.74
N ALA A 386 -16.60 -27.17 8.64
CA ALA A 386 -15.74 -27.53 9.77
C ALA A 386 -14.45 -28.27 9.33
N TYR A 387 -14.53 -29.09 8.29
CA TYR A 387 -13.37 -29.82 7.76
C TYR A 387 -12.41 -28.89 7.01
N ASP A 388 -12.93 -27.88 6.32
CA ASP A 388 -12.16 -26.87 5.57
C ASP A 388 -11.77 -25.67 6.46
N ALA A 389 -12.11 -25.69 7.76
CA ALA A 389 -11.76 -24.63 8.69
C ALA A 389 -10.22 -24.46 8.75
N PRO A 390 -9.72 -23.21 8.69
CA PRO A 390 -8.29 -22.96 8.86
C PRO A 390 -7.84 -23.34 10.27
N ASP A 391 -6.64 -23.95 10.39
CA ASP A 391 -6.04 -24.35 11.68
C ASP A 391 -5.78 -23.17 12.64
N SER A 392 -5.98 -21.93 12.20
CA SER A 392 -5.65 -20.67 12.90
C SER A 392 -6.81 -19.69 13.01
N LEU A 393 -8.02 -20.13 13.23
CA LEU A 393 -9.16 -19.28 13.66
C LEU A 393 -9.19 -19.13 15.16
#